data_dee89754b67f6ebad86e298fee24998f
#
_entry.id   dee89754b67f6ebad86e298fee24998f
#
_cell.length_a   1.000
_cell.length_b   1.000
_cell.length_c   1.000
_cell.angle_alpha   90.00
_cell.angle_beta   90.00
_cell.angle_gamma   90.00
#
_symmetry.space_group_name_H-M   'P 1'
#
loop_
_entity.id
_entity.type
_entity.pdbx_description
1 polymer ?
#
loop_
_entity_poly.entity_id
_entity_poly.type
_entity_poly.pdbx_seq_one_letter_code
_entity_poly.pdbx_strand_id
1 'polypeptide(L)'
;MLSAPTPMHTVSSQASPTQQARCLLVLLPGFSDSDTDFDQHGFIADIHARKLSVDTISANATIGYYAKRTILGRIETDVLAPMRAKRYEQTWFMGISMGGLGTILVAQQHEKELTGLILMAPYLGDDDVIDEIAKAGGVAKWKPPAVVDPEDYQREVWRWLKHATANPTTSPAIYLASGDQDPLARGHRLLATAVQDGHLFRTRGNHDWGPWRTLWANFLDTSDFRTRCAP
;
A
#
# COMPACT_ATOMS: atom_id res chain seq x y z
N MET A 1 -17.33 -17.67 11.00
CA MET A 1 -16.96 -17.50 9.58
C MET A 1 -16.45 -16.07 9.41
N LEU A 2 -15.28 -15.85 8.78
CA LEU A 2 -14.74 -14.49 8.59
C LEU A 2 -15.67 -13.66 7.70
N SER A 3 -16.00 -12.43 8.15
CA SER A 3 -16.93 -11.55 7.45
C SER A 3 -16.26 -10.91 6.22
N ALA A 4 -16.98 -10.86 5.11
CA ALA A 4 -16.61 -10.16 3.88
C ALA A 4 -17.90 -9.65 3.21
N PRO A 5 -18.54 -8.60 3.75
CA PRO A 5 -19.81 -8.10 3.24
C PRO A 5 -19.67 -7.56 1.81
N THR A 6 -20.77 -7.60 1.08
CA THR A 6 -20.87 -7.09 -0.29
C THR A 6 -22.05 -6.11 -0.36
N PRO A 7 -21.85 -4.85 -0.77
CA PRO A 7 -20.55 -4.26 -1.15
C PRO A 7 -19.58 -4.12 0.04
N MET A 8 -18.28 -3.89 -0.26
CA MET A 8 -17.30 -3.54 0.74
C MET A 8 -17.61 -2.14 1.29
N HIS A 9 -17.62 -2.00 2.60
CA HIS A 9 -17.82 -0.69 3.22
C HIS A 9 -16.61 0.22 2.94
N THR A 10 -16.88 1.50 2.69
CA THR A 10 -15.85 2.51 2.44
C THR A 10 -16.20 3.82 3.13
N VAL A 11 -15.19 4.51 3.63
CA VAL A 11 -15.30 5.87 4.16
C VAL A 11 -14.50 6.79 3.25
N SER A 12 -15.12 7.88 2.79
CA SER A 12 -14.45 8.84 1.90
C SER A 12 -14.35 10.21 2.52
N SER A 13 -13.27 10.93 2.20
CA SER A 13 -13.08 12.33 2.54
C SER A 13 -12.62 13.09 1.30
N GLN A 14 -13.18 14.27 1.08
CA GLN A 14 -12.87 15.13 -0.07
C GLN A 14 -11.96 16.27 0.35
N ALA A 15 -10.97 16.58 -0.48
CA ALA A 15 -10.11 17.76 -0.29
C ALA A 15 -10.92 19.08 -0.38
N SER A 16 -11.92 19.11 -1.23
CA SER A 16 -12.80 20.26 -1.44
C SER A 16 -14.21 19.80 -1.78
N PRO A 17 -15.26 20.47 -1.26
CA PRO A 17 -16.64 20.17 -1.63
C PRO A 17 -17.03 20.67 -3.03
N THR A 18 -16.23 21.56 -3.63
CA THR A 18 -16.57 22.27 -4.87
C THR A 18 -15.58 22.05 -6.01
N GLN A 19 -14.40 21.50 -5.72
CA GLN A 19 -13.35 21.28 -6.70
C GLN A 19 -12.94 19.82 -6.74
N GLN A 20 -12.74 19.29 -7.93
CA GLN A 20 -12.18 17.96 -8.13
C GLN A 20 -10.72 17.93 -7.63
N ALA A 21 -10.41 17.00 -6.75
CA ALA A 21 -9.03 16.78 -6.33
C ALA A 21 -8.17 16.21 -7.47
N ARG A 22 -6.89 16.54 -7.47
CA ARG A 22 -5.91 15.99 -8.43
C ARG A 22 -5.62 14.52 -8.18
N CYS A 23 -5.54 14.16 -6.90
CA CYS A 23 -5.14 12.82 -6.47
C CYS A 23 -6.29 12.09 -5.79
N LEU A 24 -6.35 10.78 -6.06
CA LEU A 24 -7.07 9.82 -5.23
C LEU A 24 -6.06 9.04 -4.40
N LEU A 25 -6.31 8.89 -3.11
CA LEU A 25 -5.59 7.98 -2.22
C LEU A 25 -6.54 6.94 -1.64
N VAL A 26 -6.33 5.69 -2.00
CA VAL A 26 -7.05 4.55 -1.42
C VAL A 26 -6.24 3.99 -0.25
N LEU A 27 -6.91 3.76 0.88
CA LEU A 27 -6.31 3.33 2.14
C LEU A 27 -6.83 1.93 2.51
N LEU A 28 -5.91 0.98 2.75
CA LEU A 28 -6.21 -0.39 3.13
C LEU A 28 -5.69 -0.67 4.55
N PRO A 29 -6.57 -1.01 5.51
CA PRO A 29 -6.21 -1.20 6.92
C PRO A 29 -5.42 -2.49 7.16
N GLY A 30 -4.82 -2.58 8.35
CA GLY A 30 -4.17 -3.77 8.85
C GLY A 30 -5.16 -4.88 9.24
N PHE A 31 -4.61 -5.99 9.73
CA PHE A 31 -5.38 -7.22 10.03
C PHE A 31 -6.55 -7.00 11.01
N SER A 32 -6.34 -6.20 12.05
CA SER A 32 -7.33 -5.93 13.12
C SER A 32 -7.97 -4.56 13.02
N ASP A 33 -7.59 -3.79 12.02
CA ASP A 33 -8.07 -2.42 11.81
C ASP A 33 -9.28 -2.38 10.86
N SER A 34 -9.89 -1.21 10.77
CA SER A 34 -11.05 -0.92 9.93
C SER A 34 -10.82 0.31 9.05
N ASP A 35 -11.75 0.61 8.18
CA ASP A 35 -11.75 1.79 7.34
C ASP A 35 -11.83 3.13 8.10
N THR A 36 -12.25 3.13 9.38
CA THR A 36 -12.31 4.34 10.21
C THR A 36 -11.02 4.66 10.94
N ASP A 37 -10.09 3.70 11.07
CA ASP A 37 -8.88 3.87 11.88
C ASP A 37 -7.92 4.91 11.29
N PHE A 38 -7.85 5.06 9.98
CA PHE A 38 -7.03 6.12 9.36
C PHE A 38 -7.48 7.52 9.78
N ASP A 39 -8.79 7.75 9.90
CA ASP A 39 -9.32 9.03 10.37
C ASP A 39 -9.10 9.20 11.88
N GLN A 40 -9.42 8.18 12.67
CA GLN A 40 -9.24 8.19 14.14
C GLN A 40 -7.78 8.43 14.53
N HIS A 41 -6.83 7.90 13.78
CA HIS A 41 -5.41 8.12 13.97
C HIS A 41 -4.86 9.34 13.20
N GLY A 42 -5.73 10.19 12.62
CA GLY A 42 -5.41 11.50 12.07
C GLY A 42 -4.66 11.49 10.73
N PHE A 43 -4.64 10.37 9.99
CA PHE A 43 -4.02 10.32 8.66
C PHE A 43 -4.72 11.25 7.68
N ILE A 44 -6.05 11.31 7.74
CA ILE A 44 -6.86 12.18 6.89
C ILE A 44 -6.66 13.65 7.29
N ALA A 45 -6.67 13.95 8.60
CA ALA A 45 -6.43 15.29 9.12
C ALA A 45 -5.05 15.83 8.70
N ASP A 46 -4.02 14.97 8.65
CA ASP A 46 -2.67 15.35 8.22
C ASP A 46 -2.61 15.78 6.75
N ILE A 47 -3.40 15.14 5.86
CA ILE A 47 -3.55 15.55 4.45
C ILE A 47 -4.19 16.94 4.37
N HIS A 48 -5.31 17.12 5.07
CA HIS A 48 -6.04 18.39 5.08
C HIS A 48 -5.21 19.54 5.66
N ALA A 49 -4.47 19.30 6.76
CA ALA A 49 -3.59 20.30 7.37
C ALA A 49 -2.51 20.81 6.40
N ARG A 50 -2.09 19.98 5.45
CA ARG A 50 -1.11 20.33 4.41
C ARG A 50 -1.77 20.91 3.14
N LYS A 51 -3.09 21.03 3.13
CA LYS A 51 -3.89 21.54 1.99
C LYS A 51 -3.62 20.79 0.69
N LEU A 52 -3.37 19.49 0.76
CA LEU A 52 -3.13 18.68 -0.42
C LEU A 52 -4.44 18.45 -1.19
N SER A 53 -4.36 18.42 -2.51
CA SER A 53 -5.47 18.16 -3.41
C SER A 53 -5.70 16.65 -3.55
N VAL A 54 -6.11 16.01 -2.44
CA VAL A 54 -6.25 14.55 -2.31
C VAL A 54 -7.62 14.19 -1.77
N ASP A 55 -8.42 13.52 -2.57
CA ASP A 55 -9.59 12.78 -2.06
C ASP A 55 -9.11 11.42 -1.53
N THR A 56 -9.69 10.98 -0.42
CA THR A 56 -9.34 9.69 0.19
C THR A 56 -10.53 8.74 0.19
N ILE A 57 -10.24 7.45 0.05
CA ILE A 57 -11.19 6.35 0.27
C ILE A 57 -10.51 5.31 1.16
N SER A 58 -10.98 5.19 2.39
CA SER A 58 -10.60 4.08 3.26
C SER A 58 -11.54 2.91 3.00
N ALA A 59 -11.02 1.79 2.52
CA ALA A 59 -11.79 0.61 2.21
C ALA A 59 -11.66 -0.42 3.33
N ASN A 60 -12.78 -0.95 3.83
CA ASN A 60 -12.82 -1.91 4.94
C ASN A 60 -12.35 -3.31 4.51
N ALA A 61 -11.10 -3.39 4.06
CA ALA A 61 -10.44 -4.58 3.53
C ALA A 61 -10.05 -5.57 4.63
N THR A 62 -11.02 -6.09 5.38
CA THR A 62 -10.81 -7.02 6.48
C THR A 62 -10.26 -8.38 6.01
N ILE A 63 -9.70 -9.16 6.95
CA ILE A 63 -9.16 -10.50 6.71
C ILE A 63 -10.13 -11.43 5.96
N GLY A 64 -11.45 -11.23 6.11
CA GLY A 64 -12.44 -12.04 5.43
C GLY A 64 -12.36 -12.00 3.92
N TYR A 65 -12.00 -10.85 3.34
CA TYR A 65 -11.82 -10.71 1.90
C TYR A 65 -10.58 -11.42 1.38
N TYR A 66 -9.49 -11.39 2.15
CA TYR A 66 -8.25 -12.11 1.81
C TYR A 66 -8.47 -13.63 1.90
N ALA A 67 -9.03 -14.11 2.99
CA ALA A 67 -9.30 -15.53 3.20
C ALA A 67 -10.26 -16.13 2.16
N LYS A 68 -11.22 -15.34 1.67
CA LYS A 68 -12.16 -15.73 0.60
C LYS A 68 -11.65 -15.41 -0.80
N ARG A 69 -10.46 -14.79 -0.93
CA ARG A 69 -9.87 -14.36 -2.20
C ARG A 69 -10.77 -13.41 -3.02
N THR A 70 -11.58 -12.62 -2.33
CA THR A 70 -12.49 -11.68 -2.97
C THR A 70 -12.01 -10.24 -2.94
N ILE A 71 -10.88 -9.97 -2.29
CA ILE A 71 -10.34 -8.62 -2.07
C ILE A 71 -10.20 -7.84 -3.40
N LEU A 72 -9.59 -8.42 -4.42
CA LEU A 72 -9.34 -7.77 -5.70
C LEU A 72 -10.63 -7.42 -6.44
N GLY A 73 -11.55 -8.37 -6.53
CA GLY A 73 -12.86 -8.14 -7.15
C GLY A 73 -13.69 -7.08 -6.41
N ARG A 74 -13.57 -7.00 -5.09
CA ARG A 74 -14.26 -5.97 -4.30
C ARG A 74 -13.62 -4.59 -4.47
N ILE A 75 -12.30 -4.49 -4.43
CA ILE A 75 -11.58 -3.22 -4.70
C ILE A 75 -11.91 -2.73 -6.11
N GLU A 76 -11.90 -3.62 -7.11
CA GLU A 76 -12.28 -3.25 -8.48
C GLU A 76 -13.71 -2.70 -8.52
N THR A 77 -14.68 -3.46 -8.00
CA THR A 77 -16.10 -3.12 -8.14
C THR A 77 -16.53 -1.96 -7.26
N ASP A 78 -16.06 -1.93 -6.01
CA ASP A 78 -16.59 -1.01 -4.99
C ASP A 78 -15.76 0.27 -4.86
N VAL A 79 -14.50 0.27 -5.34
CA VAL A 79 -13.57 1.41 -5.21
C VAL A 79 -13.14 1.94 -6.58
N LEU A 80 -12.43 1.14 -7.39
CA LEU A 80 -11.79 1.64 -8.61
C LEU A 80 -12.82 1.98 -9.72
N ALA A 81 -13.77 1.10 -9.99
CA ALA A 81 -14.74 1.32 -11.07
C ALA A 81 -15.57 2.61 -10.86
N PRO A 82 -16.12 2.90 -9.64
CA PRO A 82 -16.78 4.19 -9.39
C PRO A 82 -15.86 5.41 -9.53
N MET A 83 -14.58 5.27 -9.18
CA MET A 83 -13.64 6.39 -9.17
C MET A 83 -13.08 6.73 -10.56
N ARG A 84 -13.06 5.79 -11.50
CA ARG A 84 -12.64 6.08 -12.89
C ARG A 84 -13.46 7.19 -13.54
N ALA A 85 -14.74 7.33 -13.20
CA ALA A 85 -15.59 8.41 -13.69
C ALA A 85 -15.12 9.81 -13.25
N LYS A 86 -14.43 9.91 -12.12
CA LYS A 86 -13.91 11.17 -11.57
C LYS A 86 -12.60 11.64 -12.24
N ARG A 87 -11.92 10.79 -13.00
CA ARG A 87 -10.71 11.12 -13.79
C ARG A 87 -9.61 11.85 -12.98
N TYR A 88 -9.23 11.29 -11.84
CA TYR A 88 -8.07 11.78 -11.10
C TYR A 88 -6.81 11.75 -11.95
N GLU A 89 -5.93 12.75 -11.80
CA GLU A 89 -4.62 12.79 -12.49
C GLU A 89 -3.67 11.74 -11.92
N GLN A 90 -3.79 11.44 -10.63
CA GLN A 90 -2.92 10.54 -9.88
C GLN A 90 -3.76 9.61 -9.01
N THR A 91 -3.47 8.34 -9.07
CA THR A 91 -4.10 7.33 -8.18
C THR A 91 -3.03 6.64 -7.33
N TRP A 92 -3.19 6.73 -6.03
CA TRP A 92 -2.28 6.20 -5.05
C TRP A 92 -2.98 5.17 -4.16
N PHE A 93 -2.25 4.15 -3.78
CA PHE A 93 -2.69 3.20 -2.78
C PHE A 93 -1.75 3.22 -1.59
N MET A 94 -2.30 3.22 -0.40
CA MET A 94 -1.56 3.05 0.85
C MET A 94 -2.13 1.85 1.60
N GLY A 95 -1.28 0.99 2.10
CA GLY A 95 -1.71 -0.11 2.96
C GLY A 95 -0.80 -0.33 4.14
N ILE A 96 -1.42 -0.60 5.29
CA ILE A 96 -0.73 -0.93 6.53
C ILE A 96 -0.73 -2.46 6.71
N SER A 97 0.42 -3.07 7.03
CA SER A 97 0.51 -4.49 7.36
C SER A 97 -0.12 -5.38 6.29
N MET A 98 -1.19 -6.09 6.59
CA MET A 98 -1.98 -6.87 5.63
C MET A 98 -2.57 -5.99 4.51
N GLY A 99 -2.96 -4.75 4.80
CA GLY A 99 -3.35 -3.78 3.78
C GLY A 99 -2.22 -3.45 2.80
N GLY A 100 -0.96 -3.51 3.26
CA GLY A 100 0.22 -3.41 2.39
C GLY A 100 0.30 -4.56 1.38
N LEU A 101 0.03 -5.80 1.81
CA LEU A 101 -0.16 -6.93 0.91
C LEU A 101 -1.28 -6.65 -0.09
N GLY A 102 -2.46 -6.20 0.39
CA GLY A 102 -3.59 -5.85 -0.47
C GLY A 102 -3.23 -4.81 -1.53
N THR A 103 -2.48 -3.79 -1.15
CA THR A 103 -1.96 -2.76 -2.05
C THR A 103 -1.09 -3.35 -3.16
N ILE A 104 -0.20 -4.29 -2.84
CA ILE A 104 0.64 -4.97 -3.84
C ILE A 104 -0.21 -5.85 -4.76
N LEU A 105 -1.18 -6.59 -4.22
CA LEU A 105 -2.08 -7.42 -5.03
C LEU A 105 -2.91 -6.59 -6.02
N VAL A 106 -3.40 -5.41 -5.59
CA VAL A 106 -4.09 -4.47 -6.48
C VAL A 106 -3.13 -3.97 -7.57
N ALA A 107 -1.91 -3.61 -7.22
CA ALA A 107 -0.94 -3.12 -8.18
C ALA A 107 -0.55 -4.17 -9.23
N GLN A 108 -0.52 -5.45 -8.90
CA GLN A 108 -0.30 -6.53 -9.87
C GLN A 108 -1.35 -6.56 -10.99
N GLN A 109 -2.59 -6.19 -10.69
CA GLN A 109 -3.70 -6.21 -11.67
C GLN A 109 -3.90 -4.86 -12.36
N HIS A 110 -3.60 -3.77 -11.66
CA HIS A 110 -3.92 -2.40 -12.08
C HIS A 110 -2.68 -1.52 -12.25
N GLU A 111 -1.52 -2.10 -12.50
CA GLU A 111 -0.23 -1.42 -12.53
C GLU A 111 -0.24 -0.10 -13.33
N LYS A 112 -0.89 -0.10 -14.49
CA LYS A 112 -0.96 1.05 -15.40
C LYS A 112 -1.90 2.18 -14.92
N GLU A 113 -2.76 1.89 -13.96
CA GLU A 113 -3.71 2.87 -13.40
C GLU A 113 -3.15 3.56 -12.16
N LEU A 114 -2.06 3.02 -11.59
CA LEU A 114 -1.52 3.49 -10.32
C LEU A 114 -0.28 4.36 -10.53
N THR A 115 -0.23 5.46 -9.80
CA THR A 115 0.93 6.36 -9.75
C THR A 115 1.96 5.87 -8.74
N GLY A 116 1.50 5.41 -7.58
CA GLY A 116 2.41 4.94 -6.55
C GLY A 116 1.73 4.18 -5.42
N LEU A 117 2.56 3.45 -4.69
CA LEU A 117 2.20 2.62 -3.54
C LEU A 117 2.95 3.10 -2.30
N ILE A 118 2.24 3.24 -1.20
CA ILE A 118 2.79 3.57 0.11
C ILE A 118 2.61 2.33 0.99
N LEU A 119 3.68 1.56 1.14
CA LEU A 119 3.71 0.31 1.88
C LEU A 119 4.14 0.61 3.32
N MET A 120 3.18 0.74 4.22
CA MET A 120 3.41 1.01 5.64
C MET A 120 3.49 -0.30 6.40
N ALA A 121 4.69 -0.66 6.88
CA ALA A 121 4.93 -1.91 7.61
C ALA A 121 4.30 -3.15 6.95
N PRO A 122 4.44 -3.36 5.62
CA PRO A 122 3.67 -4.34 4.88
C PRO A 122 3.96 -5.78 5.32
N TYR A 123 2.92 -6.63 5.32
CA TYR A 123 3.13 -8.07 5.32
C TYR A 123 3.61 -8.51 3.94
N LEU A 124 4.78 -9.10 3.88
CA LEU A 124 5.47 -9.48 2.64
C LEU A 124 5.66 -11.01 2.48
N GLY A 125 4.95 -11.78 3.27
CA GLY A 125 5.02 -13.24 3.27
C GLY A 125 5.63 -13.80 4.55
N ASP A 126 5.59 -15.13 4.63
CA ASP A 126 6.08 -15.91 5.76
C ASP A 126 7.61 -16.05 5.74
N ASP A 127 8.16 -16.52 6.84
CA ASP A 127 9.61 -16.62 7.02
C ASP A 127 10.32 -17.50 6.00
N ASP A 128 9.66 -18.51 5.45
CA ASP A 128 10.24 -19.41 4.46
C ASP A 128 10.55 -18.69 3.13
N VAL A 129 9.63 -17.88 2.64
CA VAL A 129 9.85 -17.07 1.40
C VAL A 129 10.84 -15.95 1.65
N ILE A 130 10.80 -15.33 2.83
CA ILE A 130 11.76 -14.30 3.24
C ILE A 130 13.17 -14.89 3.31
N ASP A 131 13.32 -16.09 3.89
CA ASP A 131 14.60 -16.82 3.95
C ASP A 131 15.12 -17.23 2.59
N GLU A 132 14.25 -17.69 1.70
CA GLU A 132 14.60 -18.05 0.33
C GLU A 132 15.26 -16.87 -0.40
N ILE A 133 14.60 -15.69 -0.33
CA ILE A 133 15.09 -14.47 -0.99
C ILE A 133 16.38 -13.98 -0.34
N ALA A 134 16.49 -14.03 0.99
CA ALA A 134 17.68 -13.65 1.72
C ALA A 134 18.87 -14.56 1.36
N LYS A 135 18.67 -15.89 1.31
CA LYS A 135 19.69 -16.87 0.91
C LYS A 135 20.15 -16.69 -0.54
N ALA A 136 19.28 -16.22 -1.42
CA ALA A 136 19.65 -15.89 -2.79
C ALA A 136 20.51 -14.60 -2.91
N GLY A 137 20.70 -13.88 -1.81
CA GLY A 137 21.45 -12.63 -1.76
C GLY A 137 20.59 -11.39 -2.06
N GLY A 138 19.29 -11.44 -1.74
CA GLY A 138 18.35 -10.34 -1.83
C GLY A 138 17.50 -10.31 -3.11
N VAL A 139 16.58 -9.37 -3.19
CA VAL A 139 15.54 -9.27 -4.23
C VAL A 139 16.16 -9.26 -5.65
N ALA A 140 17.21 -8.49 -5.86
CA ALA A 140 17.84 -8.36 -7.18
C ALA A 140 18.43 -9.68 -7.69
N LYS A 141 19.04 -10.48 -6.79
CA LYS A 141 19.69 -11.76 -7.14
C LYS A 141 18.74 -12.95 -7.11
N TRP A 142 17.64 -12.85 -6.38
CA TRP A 142 16.67 -13.93 -6.29
C TRP A 142 16.06 -14.23 -7.67
N LYS A 143 15.99 -15.50 -7.99
CA LYS A 143 15.39 -16.02 -9.23
C LYS A 143 14.07 -16.70 -8.87
N PRO A 144 12.92 -16.06 -9.11
CA PRO A 144 11.64 -16.69 -8.86
C PRO A 144 11.49 -17.94 -9.73
N PRO A 145 10.72 -18.95 -9.31
CA PRO A 145 10.36 -20.09 -10.14
C PRO A 145 9.77 -19.61 -11.48
N ALA A 146 10.09 -20.33 -12.57
CA ALA A 146 9.56 -19.99 -13.90
C ALA A 146 8.02 -20.04 -13.94
N VAL A 147 7.45 -21.01 -13.20
CA VAL A 147 6.01 -21.14 -12.96
C VAL A 147 5.80 -21.07 -11.46
N VAL A 148 5.03 -20.11 -11.00
CA VAL A 148 4.60 -20.01 -9.60
C VAL A 148 3.22 -20.65 -9.50
N ASP A 149 3.01 -21.50 -8.48
CA ASP A 149 1.70 -22.08 -8.20
C ASP A 149 0.70 -20.96 -7.96
N PRO A 150 -0.50 -20.96 -8.58
CA PRO A 150 -1.53 -19.95 -8.34
C PRO A 150 -1.92 -19.81 -6.85
N GLU A 151 -1.65 -20.81 -6.03
CA GLU A 151 -1.86 -20.76 -4.59
C GLU A 151 -0.70 -20.05 -3.85
N ASP A 152 0.47 -19.95 -4.46
CA ASP A 152 1.67 -19.33 -3.88
C ASP A 152 1.73 -17.83 -4.17
N TYR A 153 0.74 -17.10 -3.60
CA TYR A 153 0.68 -15.66 -3.77
C TYR A 153 1.92 -14.92 -3.22
N GLN A 154 2.63 -15.50 -2.27
CA GLN A 154 3.79 -14.87 -1.64
C GLN A 154 4.95 -14.74 -2.64
N ARG A 155 5.29 -15.79 -3.36
CA ARG A 155 6.31 -15.71 -4.42
C ARG A 155 5.88 -14.84 -5.59
N GLU A 156 4.58 -14.80 -5.92
CA GLU A 156 4.05 -13.86 -6.91
C GLU A 156 4.20 -12.40 -6.47
N VAL A 157 3.90 -12.06 -5.22
CA VAL A 157 4.14 -10.74 -4.64
C VAL A 157 5.60 -10.32 -4.81
N TRP A 158 6.55 -11.17 -4.42
CA TRP A 158 7.97 -10.87 -4.55
C TRP A 158 8.45 -10.84 -6.01
N ARG A 159 7.88 -11.66 -6.89
CA ARG A 159 8.17 -11.60 -8.33
C ARG A 159 7.77 -10.24 -8.92
N TRP A 160 6.59 -9.77 -8.57
CA TRP A 160 6.13 -8.46 -9.00
C TRP A 160 6.96 -7.33 -8.37
N LEU A 161 7.22 -7.35 -7.07
CA LEU A 161 8.08 -6.36 -6.40
C LEU A 161 9.47 -6.28 -7.05
N LYS A 162 10.08 -7.42 -7.36
CA LYS A 162 11.35 -7.48 -8.10
C LYS A 162 11.23 -6.82 -9.47
N HIS A 163 10.15 -7.10 -10.22
CA HIS A 163 9.91 -6.49 -11.51
C HIS A 163 9.73 -4.98 -11.38
N ALA A 164 8.85 -4.54 -10.52
CA ALA A 164 8.50 -3.13 -10.36
C ALA A 164 9.68 -2.28 -9.89
N THR A 165 10.47 -2.77 -8.91
CA THR A 165 11.65 -2.05 -8.42
C THR A 165 12.78 -1.99 -9.45
N ALA A 166 12.86 -2.96 -10.36
CA ALA A 166 13.83 -2.94 -11.47
C ALA A 166 13.38 -2.05 -12.65
N ASN A 167 12.10 -1.67 -12.73
CA ASN A 167 11.52 -0.89 -13.83
C ASN A 167 10.77 0.38 -13.31
N PRO A 168 11.44 1.27 -12.55
CA PRO A 168 10.78 2.35 -11.83
C PRO A 168 10.16 3.44 -12.72
N THR A 169 10.49 3.45 -14.00
CA THR A 169 9.93 4.40 -14.99
C THR A 169 8.63 3.93 -15.62
N THR A 170 8.31 2.66 -15.54
CA THR A 170 7.13 2.03 -16.16
C THR A 170 6.19 1.39 -15.15
N SER A 171 6.65 1.17 -13.93
CA SER A 171 5.86 0.67 -12.81
C SER A 171 5.52 1.80 -11.81
N PRO A 172 4.48 1.65 -11.00
CA PRO A 172 4.14 2.61 -9.94
C PRO A 172 5.33 2.83 -8.98
N ALA A 173 5.49 4.06 -8.50
CA ALA A 173 6.49 4.36 -7.49
C ALA A 173 6.21 3.57 -6.19
N ILE A 174 7.22 2.93 -5.62
CA ILE A 174 7.08 2.15 -4.39
C ILE A 174 7.78 2.85 -3.25
N TYR A 175 7.02 3.26 -2.24
CA TYR A 175 7.52 3.83 -0.99
C TYR A 175 7.36 2.80 0.13
N LEU A 176 8.45 2.53 0.85
CA LEU A 176 8.46 1.64 2.00
C LEU A 176 8.65 2.44 3.28
N ALA A 177 7.74 2.27 4.24
CA ALA A 177 7.80 2.91 5.54
C ALA A 177 7.69 1.85 6.65
N SER A 178 8.62 1.81 7.60
CA SER A 178 8.59 0.82 8.69
C SER A 178 9.36 1.25 9.93
N GLY A 179 8.93 0.72 11.09
CA GLY A 179 9.65 0.79 12.35
C GLY A 179 10.85 -0.19 12.38
N ASP A 180 11.89 0.16 13.14
CA ASP A 180 13.09 -0.66 13.26
C ASP A 180 12.91 -1.89 14.18
N GLN A 181 11.89 -1.86 15.03
CA GLN A 181 11.51 -2.93 15.97
C GLN A 181 10.26 -3.70 15.52
N ASP A 182 9.83 -3.50 14.29
CA ASP A 182 8.69 -4.18 13.70
C ASP A 182 8.94 -5.70 13.59
N PRO A 183 8.04 -6.57 14.02
CA PRO A 183 8.20 -8.02 13.87
C PRO A 183 8.35 -8.48 12.42
N LEU A 184 7.82 -7.71 11.43
CA LEU A 184 7.96 -7.99 10.00
C LEU A 184 9.24 -7.37 9.39
N ALA A 185 10.11 -6.79 10.20
CA ALA A 185 11.29 -6.04 9.73
C ALA A 185 12.25 -6.85 8.83
N ARG A 186 12.22 -8.19 8.88
CA ARG A 186 13.05 -9.04 7.97
C ARG A 186 12.65 -8.81 6.51
N GLY A 187 11.36 -8.91 6.22
CA GLY A 187 10.83 -8.63 4.89
C GLY A 187 11.05 -7.18 4.47
N HIS A 188 10.82 -6.23 5.39
CA HIS A 188 11.05 -4.81 5.13
C HIS A 188 12.51 -4.52 4.76
N ARG A 189 13.48 -5.13 5.44
CA ARG A 189 14.92 -4.98 5.11
C ARG A 189 15.27 -5.53 3.74
N LEU A 190 14.64 -6.64 3.32
CA LEU A 190 14.83 -7.17 1.96
C LEU A 190 14.30 -6.20 0.92
N LEU A 191 13.06 -5.75 1.04
CA LEU A 191 12.46 -4.81 0.10
C LEU A 191 13.23 -3.48 0.07
N ALA A 192 13.71 -3.01 1.21
CA ALA A 192 14.49 -1.77 1.32
C ALA A 192 15.76 -1.76 0.47
N THR A 193 16.31 -2.93 0.11
CA THR A 193 17.47 -3.01 -0.78
C THR A 193 17.13 -2.82 -2.25
N ALA A 194 15.86 -2.81 -2.60
CA ALA A 194 15.37 -2.76 -3.97
C ALA A 194 14.59 -1.47 -4.30
N VAL A 195 14.02 -0.80 -3.31
CA VAL A 195 13.34 0.49 -3.54
C VAL A 195 14.34 1.59 -3.86
N GLN A 196 13.87 2.61 -4.58
CA GLN A 196 14.70 3.75 -4.99
C GLN A 196 15.19 4.59 -3.80
N ASP A 197 16.28 5.30 -4.00
CA ASP A 197 16.76 6.32 -3.05
C ASP A 197 15.67 7.37 -2.83
N GLY A 198 15.47 7.76 -1.56
CA GLY A 198 14.40 8.68 -1.17
C GLY A 198 13.01 8.06 -0.99
N HIS A 199 12.83 6.79 -1.33
CA HIS A 199 11.56 6.06 -1.15
C HIS A 199 11.50 5.21 0.12
N LEU A 200 12.52 5.29 0.97
CA LEU A 200 12.61 4.54 2.22
C LEU A 200 12.45 5.46 3.42
N PHE A 201 11.41 5.20 4.21
CA PHE A 201 11.09 5.90 5.44
C PHE A 201 11.27 4.97 6.64
N ARG A 202 12.06 5.38 7.61
CA ARG A 202 12.35 4.60 8.80
C ARG A 202 12.15 5.43 10.06
N THR A 203 11.66 4.80 11.12
CA THR A 203 11.61 5.39 12.45
C THR A 203 11.91 4.33 13.50
N ARG A 204 12.20 4.78 14.71
CA ARG A 204 12.22 3.87 15.85
C ARG A 204 10.81 3.47 16.23
N GLY A 205 10.58 2.19 16.46
CA GLY A 205 9.31 1.69 16.98
C GLY A 205 8.86 0.38 16.42
N ASN A 206 7.75 -0.08 16.94
CA ASN A 206 7.10 -1.37 16.69
C ASN A 206 6.07 -1.31 15.55
N HIS A 207 5.24 -2.34 15.48
CA HIS A 207 4.14 -2.51 14.52
C HIS A 207 2.84 -1.91 15.08
N ASP A 208 2.80 -0.59 15.22
CA ASP A 208 1.67 0.14 15.80
C ASP A 208 1.48 1.55 15.23
N TRP A 209 0.36 2.18 15.58
CA TRP A 209 -0.05 3.48 15.05
C TRP A 209 0.90 4.64 15.42
N GLY A 210 1.65 4.55 16.53
CA GLY A 210 2.59 5.62 16.93
C GLY A 210 3.70 5.83 15.90
N PRO A 211 4.54 4.80 15.63
CA PRO A 211 5.51 4.83 14.53
C PRO A 211 4.89 5.13 13.17
N TRP A 212 3.74 4.55 12.83
CA TRP A 212 3.08 4.78 11.54
C TRP A 212 2.67 6.23 11.35
N ARG A 213 2.18 6.91 12.40
CA ARG A 213 1.89 8.34 12.36
C ARG A 213 3.14 9.19 12.07
N THR A 214 4.25 8.86 12.72
CA THR A 214 5.53 9.54 12.48
C THR A 214 6.00 9.35 11.03
N LEU A 215 5.92 8.12 10.52
CA LEU A 215 6.29 7.80 9.14
C LEU A 215 5.37 8.49 8.12
N TRP A 216 4.07 8.54 8.41
CA TRP A 216 3.09 9.21 7.58
C TRP A 216 3.37 10.71 7.45
N ALA A 217 3.57 11.39 8.58
CA ALA A 217 3.91 12.81 8.58
C ALA A 217 5.18 13.09 7.76
N ASN A 218 6.23 12.27 7.96
CA ASN A 218 7.49 12.40 7.22
C ASN A 218 7.29 12.16 5.72
N PHE A 219 6.53 11.13 5.32
CA PHE A 219 6.19 10.87 3.92
C PHE A 219 5.46 12.07 3.29
N LEU A 220 4.44 12.62 3.94
CA LEU A 220 3.69 13.77 3.45
C LEU A 220 4.55 15.03 3.31
N ASP A 221 5.60 15.18 4.11
CA ASP A 221 6.44 16.36 4.11
C ASP A 221 7.62 16.28 3.12
N THR A 222 8.11 15.08 2.81
CA THR A 222 9.40 14.91 2.12
C THR A 222 9.35 14.12 0.81
N SER A 223 8.26 13.38 0.55
CA SER A 223 8.11 12.65 -0.72
C SER A 223 7.60 13.54 -1.85
N ASP A 224 7.73 13.07 -3.10
CA ASP A 224 7.17 13.75 -4.27
C ASP A 224 5.63 13.68 -4.35
N PHE A 225 4.99 12.85 -3.53
CA PHE A 225 3.54 12.86 -3.34
C PHE A 225 3.03 14.28 -3.04
N ARG A 226 3.76 15.02 -2.20
CA ARG A 226 3.41 16.39 -1.84
C ARG A 226 3.33 17.31 -3.06
N THR A 227 4.30 17.25 -3.95
CA THR A 227 4.33 18.10 -5.15
C THR A 227 3.36 17.64 -6.22
N ARG A 228 3.20 16.33 -6.37
CA ARG A 228 2.25 15.72 -7.32
C ARG A 228 0.80 16.01 -6.96
N CYS A 229 0.49 16.04 -5.66
CA CYS A 229 -0.85 16.27 -5.13
C CYS A 229 -1.04 17.67 -4.51
N ALA A 230 -0.20 18.63 -4.88
CA ALA A 230 -0.40 20.03 -4.54
C ALA A 230 -1.70 20.58 -5.21
N PRO A 231 -2.32 21.62 -4.64
CA PRO A 231 -3.52 22.25 -5.21
C PRO A 231 -3.34 22.75 -6.63
#